data_c042fbe42722930982c4d95fe4eeb1d9
#
_entry.id   c042fbe42722930982c4d95fe4eeb1d9
#
_cell.length_a   1.000
_cell.length_b   1.000
_cell.length_c   1.000
_cell.angle_alpha   90.00
_cell.angle_beta   90.00
_cell.angle_gamma   90.00
#
_symmetry.space_group_name_H-M   'P 1'
#
loop_
_entity.id
_entity.type
_entity.pdbx_description
1 polymer ?
#
loop_
_entity_poly.entity_id
_entity_poly.type
_entity_poly.pdbx_seq_one_letter_code
_entity_poly.pdbx_strand_id
1 'polypeptide(L)'
;LYKFTMMQVVLHHFPQAQVEYRFKCRNSGVDLTPYVDEIRSQITQLCQLRFTDDELDYLRGLRFIKSDFVEFLALFHLNEKYVQVLPSVKGNGEIEIIIKGPWLHTILFEIPLLAIVNEVYFRRTQPKPDLAEGRRRLQAKLELLAAPPYVDCVIADYGTRRRFSRDWQEEVLLAMRDAIGPQLAGTSNVHFARLHNMTPLGTMAHEYLQACQALGPRLRDSQVYALERWAHEYRGDLGIALSDTY
;
A
#
# COMPACT_ATOMS: atom_id res chain seq x y z
N LEU A 1 -3.42 -5.45 0.18
CA LEU A 1 -3.75 -6.48 -0.80
C LEU A 1 -3.41 -6.06 -2.23
N TYR A 2 -3.90 -4.91 -2.70
CA TYR A 2 -3.78 -4.51 -4.12
C TYR A 2 -2.34 -4.52 -4.70
N LYS A 3 -1.29 -4.43 -3.89
CA LYS A 3 0.08 -4.61 -4.37
C LYS A 3 0.42 -6.08 -4.64
N PHE A 4 -0.10 -7.02 -3.86
CA PHE A 4 0.06 -8.44 -4.13
C PHE A 4 -0.67 -8.88 -5.39
N THR A 5 -1.90 -8.42 -5.57
CA THR A 5 -2.67 -8.72 -6.78
C THR A 5 -2.00 -8.16 -8.03
N MET A 6 -1.55 -6.90 -8.01
CA MET A 6 -0.78 -6.36 -9.13
C MET A 6 0.54 -7.12 -9.36
N MET A 7 1.25 -7.49 -8.28
CA MET A 7 2.50 -8.24 -8.38
C MET A 7 2.30 -9.63 -9.02
N GLN A 8 1.18 -10.30 -8.74
CA GLN A 8 0.82 -11.56 -9.39
C GLN A 8 0.60 -11.36 -10.89
N VAL A 9 -0.11 -10.31 -11.30
CA VAL A 9 -0.25 -9.96 -12.73
C VAL A 9 1.12 -9.66 -13.36
N VAL A 10 1.99 -8.94 -12.64
CA VAL A 10 3.33 -8.62 -13.14
C VAL A 10 4.16 -9.90 -13.32
N LEU A 11 4.09 -10.84 -12.37
CA LEU A 11 4.79 -12.12 -12.47
C LEU A 11 4.38 -12.89 -13.74
N HIS A 12 3.09 -12.95 -14.04
CA HIS A 12 2.58 -13.78 -15.13
C HIS A 12 2.60 -13.09 -16.50
N HIS A 13 2.45 -11.77 -16.53
CA HIS A 13 2.27 -11.05 -17.80
C HIS A 13 3.40 -10.07 -18.13
N PHE A 14 4.16 -9.59 -17.13
CA PHE A 14 5.18 -8.55 -17.30
C PHE A 14 6.48 -8.82 -16.55
N PRO A 15 7.01 -10.08 -16.51
CA PRO A 15 8.12 -10.44 -15.62
C PRO A 15 9.43 -9.69 -15.91
N GLN A 16 9.58 -9.14 -17.12
CA GLN A 16 10.80 -8.42 -17.52
C GLN A 16 10.64 -6.90 -17.48
N ALA A 17 9.46 -6.37 -17.11
CA ALA A 17 9.21 -4.94 -17.08
C ALA A 17 10.14 -4.22 -16.08
N GLN A 18 10.68 -3.07 -16.52
CA GLN A 18 11.53 -2.22 -15.70
C GLN A 18 10.77 -0.95 -15.34
N VAL A 19 10.92 -0.47 -14.11
CA VAL A 19 10.24 0.71 -13.61
C VAL A 19 11.18 1.61 -12.83
N GLU A 20 10.78 2.88 -12.74
CA GLU A 20 11.38 3.86 -11.84
C GLU A 20 10.26 4.60 -11.10
N TYR A 21 10.32 4.59 -9.77
CA TYR A 21 9.44 5.36 -8.90
C TYR A 21 10.22 6.50 -8.27
N ARG A 22 9.57 7.64 -8.13
CA ARG A 22 10.13 8.78 -7.39
C ARG A 22 9.16 9.23 -6.32
N PHE A 23 9.62 9.25 -5.07
CA PHE A 23 8.89 9.85 -3.97
C PHE A 23 8.94 11.38 -4.10
N LYS A 24 7.79 12.01 -3.87
CA LYS A 24 7.67 13.46 -3.79
C LYS A 24 6.80 13.83 -2.59
N CYS A 25 7.36 14.57 -1.65
CA CYS A 25 6.58 15.23 -0.60
C CYS A 25 5.79 16.39 -1.22
N ARG A 26 4.47 16.41 -0.99
CA ARG A 26 3.58 17.47 -1.52
C ARG A 26 3.23 18.52 -0.46
N ASN A 27 3.64 18.31 0.80
CA ASN A 27 3.34 19.22 1.89
C ASN A 27 4.41 20.30 1.98
N SER A 28 4.01 21.56 1.83
CA SER A 28 4.88 22.71 2.08
C SER A 28 5.26 22.80 3.56
N GLY A 29 6.48 23.18 3.84
CA GLY A 29 6.97 23.37 5.23
C GLY A 29 7.35 22.07 5.97
N VAL A 30 7.34 20.92 5.29
CA VAL A 30 7.86 19.66 5.85
C VAL A 30 9.33 19.53 5.49
N ASP A 31 10.21 19.50 6.49
CA ASP A 31 11.63 19.19 6.34
C ASP A 31 11.89 17.72 6.73
N LEU A 32 12.23 16.90 5.74
CA LEU A 32 12.57 15.49 5.91
C LEU A 32 14.09 15.26 5.96
N THR A 33 14.88 16.26 5.65
CA THR A 33 16.37 16.15 5.57
C THR A 33 17.00 15.62 6.87
N PRO A 34 16.57 16.05 8.09
CA PRO A 34 17.15 15.56 9.33
C PRO A 34 16.91 14.07 9.58
N TYR A 35 15.98 13.46 8.85
CA TYR A 35 15.52 12.09 9.10
C TYR A 35 16.02 11.08 8.06
N VAL A 36 16.83 11.51 7.09
CA VAL A 36 17.32 10.67 5.98
C VAL A 36 17.99 9.40 6.46
N ASP A 37 18.87 9.49 7.46
CA ASP A 37 19.61 8.32 7.93
C ASP A 37 18.71 7.32 8.68
N GLU A 38 17.72 7.82 9.42
CA GLU A 38 16.73 6.94 10.06
C GLU A 38 15.83 6.26 9.01
N ILE A 39 15.40 7.00 7.99
CA ILE A 39 14.60 6.44 6.88
C ILE A 39 15.42 5.36 6.16
N ARG A 40 16.70 5.60 5.86
CA ARG A 40 17.61 4.60 5.27
C ARG A 40 17.71 3.35 6.13
N SER A 41 17.97 3.53 7.43
CA SER A 41 18.08 2.41 8.36
C SER A 41 16.82 1.55 8.38
N GLN A 42 15.63 2.15 8.38
CA GLN A 42 14.37 1.41 8.35
C GLN A 42 14.12 0.73 7.00
N ILE A 43 14.55 1.31 5.90
CA ILE A 43 14.49 0.66 4.58
C ILE A 43 15.42 -0.57 4.55
N THR A 44 16.63 -0.47 5.10
CA THR A 44 17.54 -1.61 5.23
C THR A 44 16.89 -2.73 6.06
N GLN A 45 16.27 -2.40 7.21
CA GLN A 45 15.54 -3.37 8.02
C GLN A 45 14.35 -3.99 7.26
N LEU A 46 13.58 -3.19 6.53
CA LEU A 46 12.50 -3.66 5.66
C LEU A 46 13.00 -4.72 4.65
N CYS A 47 14.17 -4.51 4.07
CA CYS A 47 14.76 -5.42 3.10
C CYS A 47 15.25 -6.76 3.71
N GLN A 48 15.38 -6.82 5.03
CA GLN A 48 15.72 -8.07 5.76
C GLN A 48 14.48 -8.94 6.04
N LEU A 49 13.26 -8.39 5.93
CA LEU A 49 12.04 -9.14 6.18
C LEU A 49 11.84 -10.26 5.17
N ARG A 50 11.24 -11.34 5.63
CA ARG A 50 10.79 -12.48 4.84
C ARG A 50 9.36 -12.79 5.21
N PHE A 51 8.62 -13.37 4.28
CA PHE A 51 7.30 -13.91 4.61
C PHE A 51 7.44 -15.10 5.53
N THR A 52 6.61 -15.14 6.55
CA THR A 52 6.48 -16.31 7.44
C THR A 52 5.55 -17.35 6.82
N ASP A 53 5.65 -18.61 7.26
CA ASP A 53 4.76 -19.68 6.78
C ASP A 53 3.28 -19.33 7.02
N ASP A 54 2.94 -18.77 8.18
CA ASP A 54 1.57 -18.33 8.50
C ASP A 54 1.04 -17.24 7.55
N GLU A 55 1.91 -16.34 7.08
CA GLU A 55 1.54 -15.30 6.12
C GLU A 55 1.32 -15.89 4.73
N LEU A 56 2.19 -16.82 4.33
CA LEU A 56 2.05 -17.54 3.07
C LEU A 56 0.81 -18.42 3.06
N ASP A 57 0.52 -19.13 4.15
CA ASP A 57 -0.67 -19.97 4.28
C ASP A 57 -1.96 -19.14 4.25
N TYR A 58 -1.96 -17.97 4.89
CA TYR A 58 -3.09 -17.04 4.77
C TYR A 58 -3.30 -16.59 3.31
N LEU A 59 -2.24 -16.25 2.60
CA LEU A 59 -2.33 -15.86 1.19
C LEU A 59 -2.83 -17.01 0.31
N ARG A 60 -2.40 -18.26 0.55
CA ARG A 60 -2.90 -19.46 -0.15
C ARG A 60 -4.41 -19.66 0.05
N GLY A 61 -4.94 -19.25 1.20
CA GLY A 61 -6.37 -19.29 1.50
C GLY A 61 -7.23 -18.30 0.70
N LEU A 62 -6.62 -17.32 0.06
CA LEU A 62 -7.34 -16.33 -0.77
C LEU A 62 -7.52 -16.88 -2.19
N ARG A 63 -8.76 -17.20 -2.58
CA ARG A 63 -9.08 -17.90 -3.83
C ARG A 63 -8.52 -17.28 -5.11
N PHE A 64 -8.26 -15.97 -5.11
CA PHE A 64 -7.71 -15.22 -6.24
C PHE A 64 -6.17 -15.14 -6.23
N ILE A 65 -5.52 -15.62 -5.17
CA ILE A 65 -4.05 -15.72 -5.10
C ILE A 65 -3.65 -17.12 -5.55
N LYS A 66 -2.82 -17.19 -6.59
CA LYS A 66 -2.36 -18.44 -7.19
C LYS A 66 -1.21 -19.06 -6.40
N SER A 67 -1.13 -20.38 -6.40
CA SER A 67 -0.11 -21.12 -5.64
C SER A 67 1.31 -20.81 -6.10
N ASP A 68 1.54 -20.72 -7.41
CA ASP A 68 2.84 -20.38 -7.98
C ASP A 68 3.33 -18.99 -7.57
N PHE A 69 2.40 -18.02 -7.43
CA PHE A 69 2.74 -16.70 -6.87
C PHE A 69 3.10 -16.79 -5.39
N VAL A 70 2.44 -17.64 -4.60
CA VAL A 70 2.82 -17.83 -3.19
C VAL A 70 4.19 -18.51 -3.07
N GLU A 71 4.48 -19.50 -3.91
CA GLU A 71 5.83 -20.11 -3.96
C GLU A 71 6.90 -19.08 -4.35
N PHE A 72 6.58 -18.17 -5.27
CA PHE A 72 7.48 -17.04 -5.56
C PHE A 72 7.68 -16.15 -4.34
N LEU A 73 6.61 -15.80 -3.59
CA LEU A 73 6.72 -14.98 -2.37
C LEU A 73 7.54 -15.64 -1.27
N ALA A 74 7.52 -16.95 -1.15
CA ALA A 74 8.35 -17.70 -0.18
C ALA A 74 9.85 -17.45 -0.37
N LEU A 75 10.27 -17.18 -1.59
CA LEU A 75 11.67 -16.87 -1.94
C LEU A 75 11.95 -15.37 -2.05
N PHE A 76 10.88 -14.55 -2.05
CA PHE A 76 10.97 -13.13 -2.31
C PHE A 76 11.40 -12.32 -1.09
N HIS A 77 12.21 -11.31 -1.32
CA HIS A 77 12.46 -10.21 -0.39
C HIS A 77 12.75 -8.91 -1.14
N LEU A 78 12.47 -7.80 -0.51
CA LEU A 78 12.90 -6.51 -1.02
C LEU A 78 14.42 -6.38 -0.93
N ASN A 79 15.03 -5.70 -1.90
CA ASN A 79 16.48 -5.55 -1.94
C ASN A 79 16.84 -4.06 -2.04
N GLU A 80 17.66 -3.60 -1.08
CA GLU A 80 18.05 -2.18 -0.97
C GLU A 80 18.82 -1.65 -2.18
N LYS A 81 19.44 -2.52 -2.99
CA LYS A 81 20.12 -2.10 -4.24
C LYS A 81 19.20 -1.35 -5.22
N TYR A 82 17.89 -1.51 -5.07
CA TYR A 82 16.91 -0.84 -5.92
C TYR A 82 16.46 0.53 -5.37
N VAL A 83 16.87 0.91 -4.15
CA VAL A 83 16.39 2.13 -3.47
C VAL A 83 17.56 3.08 -3.20
N GLN A 84 17.37 4.34 -3.57
CA GLN A 84 18.28 5.43 -3.22
C GLN A 84 17.50 6.49 -2.43
N VAL A 85 18.04 6.94 -1.30
CA VAL A 85 17.48 8.01 -0.48
C VAL A 85 18.52 9.12 -0.38
N LEU A 86 18.20 10.28 -0.92
CA LEU A 86 19.12 11.41 -1.04
C LEU A 86 18.46 12.67 -0.48
N PRO A 87 19.22 13.59 0.16
CA PRO A 87 18.74 14.94 0.36
C PRO A 87 18.48 15.60 -1.00
N SER A 88 17.40 16.38 -1.11
CA SER A 88 17.13 17.09 -2.36
C SER A 88 18.20 18.14 -2.65
N VAL A 89 18.63 18.21 -3.89
CA VAL A 89 19.60 19.22 -4.38
C VAL A 89 19.06 20.65 -4.25
N LYS A 90 17.75 20.82 -4.09
CA LYS A 90 17.08 22.12 -4.01
C LYS A 90 17.20 22.81 -2.65
N GLY A 91 17.70 22.12 -1.62
CA GLY A 91 17.92 22.68 -0.29
C GLY A 91 16.65 23.16 0.43
N ASN A 92 15.48 22.66 0.04
CA ASN A 92 14.18 23.10 0.54
C ASN A 92 13.58 22.14 1.62
N GLY A 93 14.41 21.32 2.26
CA GLY A 93 13.96 20.32 3.25
C GLY A 93 13.35 19.07 2.64
N GLU A 94 13.30 18.96 1.32
CA GLU A 94 12.81 17.77 0.64
C GLU A 94 13.88 16.67 0.63
N ILE A 95 13.42 15.43 0.52
CA ILE A 95 14.25 14.27 0.20
C ILE A 95 13.81 13.70 -1.13
N GLU A 96 14.74 13.09 -1.83
CA GLU A 96 14.47 12.32 -3.03
C GLU A 96 14.64 10.83 -2.70
N ILE A 97 13.58 10.04 -2.93
CA ILE A 97 13.67 8.59 -2.85
C ILE A 97 13.37 8.04 -4.24
N ILE A 98 14.36 7.37 -4.81
CA ILE A 98 14.28 6.75 -6.13
C ILE A 98 14.31 5.24 -5.96
N ILE A 99 13.32 4.56 -6.54
CA ILE A 99 13.26 3.09 -6.60
C ILE A 99 13.35 2.72 -8.08
N LYS A 100 14.38 1.96 -8.47
CA LYS A 100 14.60 1.61 -9.87
C LYS A 100 15.02 0.16 -10.02
N GLY A 101 14.33 -0.57 -10.90
CA GLY A 101 14.64 -1.98 -11.17
C GLY A 101 13.47 -2.75 -11.79
N PRO A 102 13.56 -4.10 -11.83
CA PRO A 102 12.46 -4.92 -12.30
C PRO A 102 11.18 -4.65 -11.52
N TRP A 103 10.08 -4.45 -12.23
CA TRP A 103 8.79 -4.12 -11.62
C TRP A 103 8.38 -5.16 -10.57
N LEU A 104 8.56 -6.44 -10.90
CA LEU A 104 8.28 -7.56 -10.00
C LEU A 104 9.04 -7.46 -8.66
N HIS A 105 10.26 -6.92 -8.66
CA HIS A 105 11.08 -6.81 -7.45
C HIS A 105 10.93 -5.48 -6.70
N THR A 106 10.24 -4.52 -7.27
CA THR A 106 10.14 -3.15 -6.72
C THR A 106 8.73 -2.74 -6.35
N ILE A 107 7.70 -3.40 -6.88
CA ILE A 107 6.29 -3.03 -6.71
C ILE A 107 5.83 -2.97 -5.25
N LEU A 108 6.40 -3.79 -4.36
CA LEU A 108 6.03 -3.81 -2.95
C LEU A 108 6.66 -2.69 -2.11
N PHE A 109 7.61 -1.92 -2.65
CA PHE A 109 8.25 -0.84 -1.88
C PHE A 109 7.30 0.31 -1.53
N GLU A 110 6.34 0.66 -2.39
CA GLU A 110 5.53 1.88 -2.21
C GLU A 110 4.90 1.98 -0.83
N ILE A 111 4.16 0.95 -0.43
CA ILE A 111 3.36 1.03 0.80
C ILE A 111 4.23 1.12 2.06
N PRO A 112 5.18 0.20 2.30
CA PRO A 112 6.01 0.26 3.49
C PRO A 112 6.94 1.48 3.48
N LEU A 113 7.44 1.91 2.34
CA LEU A 113 8.30 3.09 2.25
C LEU A 113 7.54 4.35 2.64
N LEU A 114 6.33 4.56 2.12
CA LEU A 114 5.50 5.70 2.51
C LEU A 114 5.11 5.65 3.98
N ALA A 115 4.81 4.45 4.53
CA ALA A 115 4.56 4.27 5.95
C ALA A 115 5.80 4.64 6.79
N ILE A 116 7.00 4.18 6.41
CA ILE A 116 8.26 4.51 7.09
C ILE A 116 8.48 6.03 7.12
N VAL A 117 8.36 6.71 5.98
CA VAL A 117 8.56 8.17 5.92
C VAL A 117 7.59 8.90 6.84
N ASN A 118 6.30 8.55 6.82
CA ASN A 118 5.30 9.16 7.69
C ASN A 118 5.57 8.87 9.17
N GLU A 119 5.81 7.62 9.54
CA GLU A 119 6.04 7.24 10.93
C GLU A 119 7.31 7.85 11.51
N VAL A 120 8.40 7.89 10.74
CA VAL A 120 9.64 8.57 11.16
C VAL A 120 9.37 10.06 11.38
N TYR A 121 8.72 10.73 10.44
CA TYR A 121 8.38 12.13 10.56
C TYR A 121 7.54 12.42 11.80
N PHE A 122 6.43 11.72 11.99
CA PHE A 122 5.55 11.96 13.14
C PHE A 122 6.20 11.60 14.47
N ARG A 123 6.95 10.51 14.55
CA ARG A 123 7.68 10.12 15.77
C ARG A 123 8.70 11.19 16.19
N ARG A 124 9.33 11.85 15.23
CA ARG A 124 10.34 12.87 15.48
C ARG A 124 9.75 14.25 15.74
N THR A 125 8.67 14.61 15.06
CA THR A 125 8.02 15.92 15.21
C THR A 125 7.00 15.94 16.34
N GLN A 126 6.42 14.79 16.69
CA GLN A 126 5.40 14.63 17.74
C GLN A 126 5.77 13.48 18.69
N PRO A 127 6.86 13.57 19.46
CA PRO A 127 7.32 12.48 20.33
C PRO A 127 6.33 12.14 21.46
N LYS A 128 5.44 13.06 21.79
CA LYS A 128 4.33 12.89 22.74
C LYS A 128 3.02 13.30 22.09
N PRO A 129 2.44 12.46 21.22
CA PRO A 129 1.22 12.80 20.51
C PRO A 129 0.02 12.85 21.47
N ASP A 130 -0.90 13.77 21.21
CA ASP A 130 -2.19 13.81 21.91
C ASP A 130 -3.15 12.74 21.35
N LEU A 131 -2.97 11.51 21.81
CA LEU A 131 -3.84 10.39 21.40
C LEU A 131 -5.27 10.52 21.97
N ALA A 132 -5.47 11.26 23.07
CA ALA A 132 -6.81 11.51 23.60
C ALA A 132 -7.62 12.35 22.63
N GLU A 133 -7.03 13.41 22.08
CA GLU A 133 -7.68 14.21 21.02
C GLU A 133 -7.90 13.39 19.75
N GLY A 134 -6.95 12.52 19.37
CA GLY A 134 -7.11 11.59 18.27
C GLY A 134 -8.34 10.69 18.44
N ARG A 135 -8.49 10.07 19.63
CA ARG A 135 -9.65 9.23 19.97
C ARG A 135 -10.96 10.01 19.98
N ARG A 136 -10.96 11.21 20.53
CA ARG A 136 -12.14 12.08 20.52
C ARG A 136 -12.61 12.37 19.09
N ARG A 137 -11.70 12.70 18.18
CA ARG A 137 -12.01 12.94 16.76
C ARG A 137 -12.48 11.67 16.06
N LEU A 138 -11.87 10.53 16.35
CA LEU A 138 -12.31 9.24 15.82
C LEU A 138 -13.73 8.92 16.27
N GLN A 139 -14.00 9.02 17.57
CA GLN A 139 -15.34 8.78 18.14
C GLN A 139 -16.41 9.65 17.48
N ALA A 140 -16.17 10.95 17.34
CA ALA A 140 -17.11 11.86 16.68
C ALA A 140 -17.39 11.46 15.20
N LYS A 141 -16.39 10.97 14.49
CA LYS A 141 -16.58 10.46 13.11
C LYS A 141 -17.37 9.15 13.09
N LEU A 142 -17.13 8.25 14.03
CA LEU A 142 -17.85 6.98 14.12
C LEU A 142 -19.33 7.20 14.47
N GLU A 143 -19.63 8.13 15.38
CA GLU A 143 -20.99 8.54 15.71
C GLU A 143 -21.71 9.14 14.49
N LEU A 144 -21.03 9.99 13.72
CA LEU A 144 -21.57 10.54 12.48
C LEU A 144 -21.89 9.43 11.47
N LEU A 145 -21.00 8.47 11.29
CA LEU A 145 -21.16 7.37 10.33
C LEU A 145 -22.26 6.39 10.75
N ALA A 146 -22.45 6.19 12.05
CA ALA A 146 -23.51 5.35 12.59
C ALA A 146 -24.92 5.95 12.51
N ALA A 147 -25.05 7.23 12.13
CA ALA A 147 -26.30 7.97 12.06
C ALA A 147 -26.75 8.26 10.62
N PRO A 148 -28.08 8.46 10.35
CA PRO A 148 -28.52 8.95 9.06
C PRO A 148 -27.90 10.32 8.71
N PRO A 149 -27.57 10.59 7.44
CA PRO A 149 -27.82 9.74 6.25
C PRO A 149 -26.68 8.73 5.94
N TYR A 150 -25.71 8.53 6.83
CA TYR A 150 -24.49 7.78 6.54
C TYR A 150 -24.53 6.30 6.97
N VAL A 151 -25.59 5.87 7.64
CA VAL A 151 -25.74 4.50 8.18
C VAL A 151 -25.62 3.41 7.11
N ASP A 152 -25.96 3.73 5.86
CA ASP A 152 -25.87 2.78 4.72
C ASP A 152 -24.54 2.89 3.94
N CYS A 153 -23.62 3.77 4.36
CA CYS A 153 -22.32 3.91 3.69
C CYS A 153 -21.44 2.71 3.98
N VAL A 154 -20.86 2.13 2.94
CA VAL A 154 -19.82 1.07 3.05
C VAL A 154 -18.44 1.70 3.00
N ILE A 155 -17.62 1.39 4.00
CA ILE A 155 -16.29 1.99 4.19
C ILE A 155 -15.22 0.92 4.15
N ALA A 156 -14.07 1.23 3.52
CA ALA A 156 -12.90 0.37 3.46
C ALA A 156 -11.64 1.13 3.91
N ASP A 157 -10.76 0.45 4.68
CA ASP A 157 -9.48 1.04 5.07
C ASP A 157 -8.40 0.87 3.99
N TYR A 158 -7.82 1.99 3.59
CA TYR A 158 -6.63 2.08 2.73
C TYR A 158 -5.54 2.97 3.36
N GLY A 159 -5.51 3.05 4.69
CA GLY A 159 -4.72 4.03 5.43
C GLY A 159 -3.23 3.74 5.56
N THR A 160 -2.77 2.50 5.35
CA THR A 160 -1.42 2.05 5.71
C THR A 160 -0.30 2.98 5.21
N ARG A 161 -0.34 3.42 3.95
CA ARG A 161 0.71 4.27 3.36
C ARG A 161 0.75 5.71 3.89
N ARG A 162 -0.27 6.12 4.66
CA ARG A 162 -0.41 7.49 5.21
C ARG A 162 -0.64 7.49 6.71
N ARG A 163 -0.44 6.35 7.36
CA ARG A 163 -0.70 6.19 8.79
C ARG A 163 0.23 7.06 9.64
N PHE A 164 -0.28 7.51 10.76
CA PHE A 164 0.49 8.18 11.80
C PHE A 164 1.50 7.21 12.44
N SER A 165 1.02 6.03 12.84
CA SER A 165 1.81 4.89 13.28
C SER A 165 1.07 3.59 13.00
N ARG A 166 1.78 2.45 13.07
CA ARG A 166 1.17 1.12 12.96
C ARG A 166 0.10 0.93 14.03
N ASP A 167 0.45 1.21 15.30
CA ASP A 167 -0.44 0.98 16.44
C ASP A 167 -1.68 1.88 16.38
N TRP A 168 -1.54 3.12 15.92
CA TRP A 168 -2.67 4.02 15.71
C TRP A 168 -3.60 3.53 14.58
N GLN A 169 -3.06 3.03 13.48
CA GLN A 169 -3.89 2.43 12.42
C GLN A 169 -4.65 1.22 12.94
N GLU A 170 -4.02 0.36 13.72
CA GLU A 170 -4.64 -0.81 14.33
C GLU A 170 -5.77 -0.40 15.28
N GLU A 171 -5.54 0.57 16.18
CA GLU A 171 -6.55 1.12 17.08
C GLU A 171 -7.76 1.69 16.30
N VAL A 172 -7.52 2.44 15.23
CA VAL A 172 -8.58 2.98 14.36
C VAL A 172 -9.40 1.86 13.73
N LEU A 173 -8.76 0.82 13.21
CA LEU A 173 -9.45 -0.31 12.60
C LEU A 173 -10.33 -1.07 13.59
N LEU A 174 -9.82 -1.32 14.80
CA LEU A 174 -10.58 -1.99 15.85
C LEU A 174 -11.78 -1.15 16.29
N ALA A 175 -11.60 0.15 16.49
CA ALA A 175 -12.69 1.05 16.83
C ALA A 175 -13.76 1.12 15.72
N MET A 176 -13.36 1.12 14.45
CA MET A 176 -14.30 1.06 13.32
C MET A 176 -15.08 -0.27 13.31
N ARG A 177 -14.40 -1.40 13.51
CA ARG A 177 -15.05 -2.72 13.57
C ARG A 177 -16.11 -2.75 14.68
N ASP A 178 -15.78 -2.22 15.85
CA ASP A 178 -16.62 -2.30 17.04
C ASP A 178 -17.82 -1.32 16.96
N ALA A 179 -17.65 -0.15 16.35
CA ALA A 179 -18.69 0.88 16.27
C ALA A 179 -19.57 0.79 15.01
N ILE A 180 -18.98 0.46 13.86
CA ILE A 180 -19.63 0.46 12.55
C ILE A 180 -19.33 -0.83 11.76
N GLY A 181 -19.21 -1.97 12.45
CA GLY A 181 -18.82 -3.24 11.85
C GLY A 181 -19.58 -3.61 10.56
N PRO A 182 -20.91 -3.51 10.51
CA PRO A 182 -21.67 -3.81 9.28
C PRO A 182 -21.32 -2.91 8.09
N GLN A 183 -20.84 -1.69 8.35
CA GLN A 183 -20.41 -0.74 7.32
C GLN A 183 -18.94 -0.91 6.93
N LEU A 184 -18.12 -1.57 7.75
CA LEU A 184 -16.70 -1.80 7.48
C LEU A 184 -16.53 -3.00 6.56
N ALA A 185 -16.31 -2.75 5.27
CA ALA A 185 -16.08 -3.79 4.29
C ALA A 185 -14.77 -4.56 4.53
N GLY A 186 -13.77 -3.93 5.15
CA GLY A 186 -12.48 -4.54 5.45
C GLY A 186 -11.30 -3.57 5.32
N THR A 187 -10.10 -4.14 5.20
CA THR A 187 -8.85 -3.36 5.10
C THR A 187 -7.98 -3.84 3.94
N SER A 188 -7.26 -2.92 3.32
CA SER A 188 -6.23 -3.24 2.33
C SER A 188 -4.93 -3.76 2.95
N ASN A 189 -4.79 -3.66 4.28
CA ASN A 189 -3.67 -4.19 5.03
C ASN A 189 -3.86 -5.69 5.32
N VAL A 190 -3.20 -6.53 4.54
CA VAL A 190 -3.33 -8.00 4.62
C VAL A 190 -2.92 -8.53 6.00
N HIS A 191 -1.92 -7.91 6.64
CA HIS A 191 -1.50 -8.30 7.99
C HIS A 191 -2.61 -8.07 9.01
N PHE A 192 -3.25 -6.89 9.01
CA PHE A 192 -4.37 -6.61 9.91
C PHE A 192 -5.63 -7.41 9.54
N ALA A 193 -5.87 -7.65 8.24
CA ALA A 193 -6.96 -8.52 7.82
C ALA A 193 -6.82 -9.92 8.43
N ARG A 194 -5.62 -10.51 8.36
CA ARG A 194 -5.31 -11.81 8.98
C ARG A 194 -5.43 -11.75 10.50
N LEU A 195 -4.77 -10.77 11.14
CA LEU A 195 -4.67 -10.69 12.60
C LEU A 195 -6.03 -10.50 13.27
N HIS A 196 -6.92 -9.73 12.65
CA HIS A 196 -8.21 -9.36 13.23
C HIS A 196 -9.41 -10.02 12.54
N ASN A 197 -9.16 -11.01 11.68
CA ASN A 197 -10.19 -11.74 10.93
C ASN A 197 -11.12 -10.80 10.15
N MET A 198 -10.54 -9.81 9.49
CA MET A 198 -11.24 -8.87 8.61
C MET A 198 -11.10 -9.27 7.15
N THR A 199 -12.01 -8.80 6.31
CA THR A 199 -11.91 -9.01 4.87
C THR A 199 -10.72 -8.26 4.28
N PRO A 200 -9.77 -8.94 3.59
CA PRO A 200 -8.70 -8.27 2.87
C PRO A 200 -9.28 -7.66 1.59
N LEU A 201 -9.07 -6.36 1.40
CA LEU A 201 -9.63 -5.61 0.28
C LEU A 201 -8.55 -5.03 -0.63
N GLY A 202 -8.92 -4.87 -1.89
CA GLY A 202 -8.10 -4.20 -2.90
C GLY A 202 -7.96 -5.03 -4.15
N THR A 203 -8.06 -4.35 -5.28
CA THR A 203 -7.90 -4.93 -6.61
C THR A 203 -6.59 -4.44 -7.22
N MET A 204 -6.62 -3.31 -7.92
CA MET A 204 -5.47 -2.67 -8.56
C MET A 204 -5.28 -1.24 -8.06
N ALA A 205 -4.14 -0.64 -8.36
CA ALA A 205 -3.90 0.80 -8.21
C ALA A 205 -3.71 1.45 -9.59
N HIS A 206 -3.82 2.78 -9.65
CA HIS A 206 -3.56 3.57 -10.88
C HIS A 206 -2.23 3.22 -11.55
N GLU A 207 -1.21 2.91 -10.75
CA GLU A 207 0.09 2.45 -11.23
C GLU A 207 0.00 1.34 -12.29
N TYR A 208 -0.89 0.36 -12.09
CA TYR A 208 -1.06 -0.75 -13.03
C TYR A 208 -1.54 -0.27 -14.40
N LEU A 209 -2.58 0.56 -14.40
CA LEU A 209 -3.12 1.13 -15.64
C LEU A 209 -2.12 2.08 -16.31
N GLN A 210 -1.43 2.92 -15.52
CA GLN A 210 -0.38 3.82 -16.02
C GLN A 210 0.82 3.05 -16.60
N ALA A 211 1.26 1.97 -15.97
CA ALA A 211 2.32 1.13 -16.52
C ALA A 211 1.90 0.49 -17.86
N CYS A 212 0.66 0.06 -17.97
CA CYS A 212 0.13 -0.52 -19.21
C CYS A 212 0.04 0.50 -20.36
N GLN A 213 0.09 1.83 -20.10
CA GLN A 213 0.23 2.83 -21.16
C GLN A 213 1.59 2.70 -21.89
N ALA A 214 2.64 2.29 -21.16
CA ALA A 214 3.96 2.07 -21.75
C ALA A 214 4.17 0.64 -22.23
N LEU A 215 3.51 -0.35 -21.59
CA LEU A 215 3.67 -1.77 -21.88
C LEU A 215 2.73 -2.28 -22.96
N GLY A 216 1.61 -1.60 -23.19
CA GLY A 216 0.63 -1.96 -24.20
C GLY A 216 1.08 -1.59 -25.62
N PRO A 217 0.44 -2.19 -26.65
CA PRO A 217 0.83 -1.98 -28.04
C PRO A 217 0.59 -0.55 -28.53
N ARG A 218 -0.42 0.15 -28.00
CA ARG A 218 -0.76 1.52 -28.33
C ARG A 218 -1.38 2.23 -27.13
N LEU A 219 -1.03 3.49 -26.93
CA LEU A 219 -1.53 4.30 -25.82
C LEU A 219 -3.07 4.33 -25.75
N ARG A 220 -3.75 4.52 -26.88
CA ARG A 220 -5.22 4.59 -26.94
C ARG A 220 -5.91 3.29 -26.50
N ASP A 221 -5.24 2.15 -26.61
CA ASP A 221 -5.78 0.83 -26.29
C ASP A 221 -5.29 0.33 -24.91
N SER A 222 -4.52 1.15 -24.19
CA SER A 222 -3.82 0.74 -22.97
C SER A 222 -4.73 0.27 -21.84
N GLN A 223 -5.90 0.90 -21.67
CA GLN A 223 -6.87 0.47 -20.66
C GLN A 223 -7.49 -0.88 -21.02
N VAL A 224 -7.87 -1.08 -22.28
CA VAL A 224 -8.39 -2.37 -22.76
C VAL A 224 -7.33 -3.45 -22.54
N TYR A 225 -6.09 -3.18 -22.95
CA TYR A 225 -4.98 -4.10 -22.77
C TYR A 225 -4.75 -4.45 -21.29
N ALA A 226 -4.78 -3.48 -20.39
CA ALA A 226 -4.62 -3.69 -18.96
C ALA A 226 -5.76 -4.54 -18.39
N LEU A 227 -7.01 -4.19 -18.72
CA LEU A 227 -8.19 -4.89 -18.21
C LEU A 227 -8.32 -6.32 -18.76
N GLU A 228 -7.92 -6.57 -20.01
CA GLU A 228 -7.85 -7.92 -20.56
C GLU A 228 -6.84 -8.79 -19.82
N ARG A 229 -5.64 -8.29 -19.51
CA ARG A 229 -4.63 -9.01 -18.70
C ARG A 229 -5.13 -9.29 -17.30
N TRP A 230 -5.81 -8.32 -16.70
CA TRP A 230 -6.42 -8.47 -15.39
C TRP A 230 -7.54 -9.53 -15.39
N ALA A 231 -8.44 -9.46 -16.36
CA ALA A 231 -9.53 -10.42 -16.49
C ALA A 231 -9.02 -11.84 -16.79
N HIS A 232 -7.97 -11.96 -17.59
CA HIS A 232 -7.32 -13.25 -17.85
C HIS A 232 -6.70 -13.83 -16.56
N GLU A 233 -6.09 -12.99 -15.74
CA GLU A 233 -5.45 -13.41 -14.48
C GLU A 233 -6.49 -13.85 -13.45
N TYR A 234 -7.55 -13.07 -13.25
CA TYR A 234 -8.50 -13.24 -12.14
C TYR A 234 -9.84 -13.86 -12.53
N ARG A 235 -10.14 -14.04 -13.82
CA ARG A 235 -11.31 -14.75 -14.33
C ARG A 235 -12.64 -14.32 -13.70
N GLY A 236 -12.83 -13.02 -13.46
CA GLY A 236 -14.03 -12.43 -12.86
C GLY A 236 -13.93 -12.10 -11.38
N ASP A 237 -12.92 -12.59 -10.66
CA ASP A 237 -12.58 -12.08 -9.35
C ASP A 237 -11.95 -10.68 -9.46
N LEU A 238 -12.03 -9.90 -8.38
CA LEU A 238 -11.41 -8.57 -8.29
C LEU A 238 -11.86 -7.62 -9.42
N GLY A 239 -13.15 -7.61 -9.73
CA GLY A 239 -13.73 -6.90 -10.88
C GLY A 239 -13.85 -5.37 -10.73
N ILE A 240 -13.33 -4.75 -9.66
CA ILE A 240 -13.33 -3.29 -9.48
C ILE A 240 -12.05 -2.72 -10.08
N ALA A 241 -12.19 -1.81 -11.04
CA ALA A 241 -11.08 -1.14 -11.71
C ALA A 241 -11.06 0.36 -11.41
N LEU A 242 -9.85 0.94 -11.33
CA LEU A 242 -9.61 2.38 -11.20
C LEU A 242 -9.43 2.98 -12.60
N SER A 243 -10.53 3.30 -13.27
CA SER A 243 -10.52 3.76 -14.66
C SER A 243 -10.29 5.27 -14.84
N ASP A 244 -10.06 6.01 -13.75
CA ASP A 244 -9.80 7.45 -13.73
C ASP A 244 -8.33 7.81 -14.01
N THR A 245 -7.66 7.05 -14.85
CA THR A 245 -6.30 7.30 -15.36
C THR A 245 -6.35 7.74 -16.82
N TYR A 246 -5.57 8.79 -17.14
CA TYR A 246 -5.43 9.36 -18.47
C TYR A 246 -4.02 9.16 -19.00
#